data_b87e2a51b88cb55044b47489036f9f7e
#
_entry.id   b87e2a51b88cb55044b47489036f9f7e
#
_cell.length_a   1.000
_cell.length_b   1.000
_cell.length_c   1.000
_cell.angle_alpha   90.00
_cell.angle_beta   90.00
_cell.angle_gamma   90.00
#
_symmetry.space_group_name_H-M   'P 1'
#
loop_
_entity.id
_entity.type
_entity.pdbx_description
1 polymer ?
#
loop_
_entity_poly.entity_id
_entity_poly.type
_entity_poly.pdbx_seq_one_letter_code
_entity_poly.pdbx_strand_id
1 'polypeptide(L)'
;MPLTMRHALALAVFVATTVNASAQPRVEKNVLYGMYSGAAMLLDVHYPGKSNGLGVIFIAGSGWNAPLGYAALPLKESPQVDMYVPSLLQAGYTVFTLTHRATPTFRYPAPLEDVQRAVRFIRHNAARFAIDPARLGGMGGSSGAHLVSLLATLDGAGEASDPDPVNRQSAKLQCAVARAAPTDLTHMNATLGGPLVSLLLGARVDDATPKNSIEYKTA
;
A
#
# COMPACT_ATOMS: atom_id res chain seq x y z
N MET A 1 74.26 -43.87 1.45
CA MET A 1 72.82 -44.05 1.08
C MET A 1 72.00 -42.91 1.64
N PRO A 2 71.48 -42.00 0.85
CA PRO A 2 70.61 -40.92 1.36
C PRO A 2 69.17 -41.38 1.27
N LEU A 3 68.43 -41.16 2.38
CA LEU A 3 66.98 -41.30 2.46
C LEU A 3 66.29 -40.11 1.78
N THR A 4 65.48 -40.38 0.76
CA THR A 4 64.62 -39.36 0.12
C THR A 4 63.29 -39.28 0.86
N MET A 5 63.06 -38.18 1.50
CA MET A 5 61.80 -37.85 2.19
C MET A 5 60.77 -37.28 1.19
N ARG A 6 59.78 -38.09 0.82
CA ARG A 6 58.64 -37.66 -0.04
C ARG A 6 57.64 -36.85 0.81
N HIS A 7 57.56 -35.54 0.56
CA HIS A 7 56.52 -34.71 1.12
C HIS A 7 55.23 -34.91 0.31
N ALA A 8 54.20 -35.49 0.93
CA ALA A 8 52.85 -35.55 0.41
C ALA A 8 52.15 -34.26 0.76
N LEU A 9 51.86 -33.44 -0.25
CA LEU A 9 51.09 -32.22 -0.10
C LEU A 9 49.58 -32.59 -0.10
N ALA A 10 48.90 -32.56 1.04
CA ALA A 10 47.48 -32.78 1.14
C ALA A 10 46.74 -31.46 0.77
N LEU A 11 46.08 -31.44 -0.37
CA LEU A 11 45.26 -30.35 -0.83
C LEU A 11 43.87 -30.44 -0.13
N ALA A 12 43.63 -29.64 0.89
CA ALA A 12 42.31 -29.53 1.52
C ALA A 12 41.40 -28.67 0.65
N VAL A 13 40.44 -29.28 -0.04
CA VAL A 13 39.39 -28.58 -0.77
C VAL A 13 38.33 -28.11 0.22
N PHE A 14 38.30 -26.81 0.54
CA PHE A 14 37.24 -26.20 1.30
C PHE A 14 36.05 -25.97 0.38
N VAL A 15 35.02 -26.82 0.45
CA VAL A 15 33.71 -26.56 -0.16
C VAL A 15 32.96 -25.58 0.71
N ALA A 16 32.98 -24.30 0.36
CA ALA A 16 32.15 -23.29 1.01
C ALA A 16 30.68 -23.53 0.57
N THR A 17 29.92 -24.23 1.37
CA THR A 17 28.45 -24.26 1.23
C THR A 17 27.91 -22.92 1.63
N THR A 18 27.53 -22.09 0.66
CA THR A 18 26.73 -20.88 0.90
C THR A 18 25.34 -21.32 1.37
N VAL A 19 25.15 -21.37 2.69
CA VAL A 19 23.80 -21.46 3.25
C VAL A 19 23.11 -20.16 2.90
N ASN A 20 22.18 -20.21 1.94
CA ASN A 20 21.25 -19.13 1.69
C ASN A 20 20.34 -19.02 2.93
N ALA A 21 20.78 -18.28 3.93
CA ALA A 21 19.96 -17.96 5.08
C ALA A 21 18.78 -17.10 4.55
N SER A 22 17.58 -17.68 4.51
CA SER A 22 16.35 -16.92 4.30
C SER A 22 16.28 -15.85 5.39
N ALA A 23 16.24 -14.58 4.99
CA ALA A 23 16.11 -13.50 5.94
C ALA A 23 14.78 -13.66 6.70
N GLN A 24 14.78 -13.33 8.00
CA GLN A 24 13.53 -13.32 8.75
C GLN A 24 12.61 -12.21 8.24
N PRO A 25 11.29 -12.43 8.19
CA PRO A 25 10.34 -11.37 7.91
C PRO A 25 10.57 -10.19 8.87
N ARG A 26 10.55 -8.98 8.36
CA ARG A 26 10.75 -7.76 9.16
C ARG A 26 9.78 -6.67 8.75
N VAL A 27 9.54 -5.73 9.65
CA VAL A 27 8.68 -4.57 9.39
C VAL A 27 9.50 -3.29 9.61
N GLU A 28 9.47 -2.41 8.63
CA GLU A 28 9.96 -1.03 8.75
C GLU A 28 8.76 -0.13 8.98
N LYS A 29 8.62 0.38 10.22
CA LYS A 29 7.46 1.17 10.63
C LYS A 29 7.65 2.66 10.36
N ASN A 30 6.52 3.35 10.15
CA ASN A 30 6.42 4.80 10.10
C ASN A 30 7.29 5.46 9.03
N VAL A 31 7.36 4.85 7.85
CA VAL A 31 8.02 5.45 6.70
C VAL A 31 7.18 6.62 6.21
N LEU A 32 7.76 7.82 6.18
CA LEU A 32 7.09 9.03 5.73
C LEU A 32 6.99 9.02 4.20
N TYR A 33 5.76 8.99 3.65
CA TYR A 33 5.53 9.04 2.21
C TYR A 33 5.03 10.41 1.72
N GLY A 34 4.60 11.27 2.63
CA GLY A 34 4.13 12.61 2.32
C GLY A 34 3.90 13.44 3.58
N MET A 35 3.80 14.74 3.36
CA MET A 35 3.45 15.71 4.39
C MET A 35 2.32 16.58 3.86
N TYR A 36 1.21 16.68 4.59
CA TYR A 36 0.09 17.54 4.24
C TYR A 36 -0.24 18.49 5.40
N SER A 37 -0.09 19.79 5.15
CA SER A 37 -0.38 20.83 6.17
C SER A 37 0.22 20.53 7.55
N GLY A 38 1.46 20.04 7.61
CA GLY A 38 2.17 19.68 8.84
C GLY A 38 1.83 18.29 9.40
N ALA A 39 0.85 17.57 8.81
CA ALA A 39 0.54 16.20 9.21
C ALA A 39 1.36 15.19 8.38
N ALA A 40 2.05 14.29 9.08
CA ALA A 40 2.84 13.24 8.45
C ALA A 40 1.94 12.11 7.92
N MET A 41 2.12 11.77 6.65
CA MET A 41 1.49 10.62 6.01
C MET A 41 2.44 9.44 6.08
N LEU A 42 2.04 8.39 6.80
CA LEU A 42 2.90 7.27 7.16
C LEU A 42 2.44 5.95 6.55
N LEU A 43 3.41 5.13 6.17
CA LEU A 43 3.21 3.73 5.81
C LEU A 43 4.17 2.82 6.59
N ASP A 44 3.81 1.54 6.67
CA ASP A 44 4.71 0.49 7.15
C ASP A 44 5.08 -0.42 5.98
N VAL A 45 6.34 -0.87 5.94
CA VAL A 45 6.85 -1.79 4.93
C VAL A 45 7.09 -3.15 5.57
N HIS A 46 6.35 -4.13 5.13
CA HIS A 46 6.49 -5.53 5.57
C HIS A 46 7.30 -6.28 4.54
N TYR A 47 8.49 -6.73 4.92
CA TYR A 47 9.38 -7.48 4.06
C TYR A 47 9.22 -8.98 4.29
N PRO A 48 9.07 -9.80 3.22
CA PRO A 48 9.02 -11.25 3.32
C PRO A 48 10.39 -11.83 3.67
N GLY A 49 10.42 -13.05 4.22
CA GLY A 49 11.68 -13.77 4.43
C GLY A 49 12.41 -14.12 3.12
N LYS A 50 11.66 -14.35 2.05
CA LYS A 50 12.16 -14.55 0.69
C LYS A 50 11.34 -13.70 -0.28
N SER A 51 11.95 -12.67 -0.85
CA SER A 51 11.27 -11.77 -1.77
C SER A 51 11.12 -12.38 -3.17
N ASN A 52 9.96 -12.13 -3.79
CA ASN A 52 9.70 -12.38 -5.21
C ASN A 52 9.95 -11.15 -6.11
N GLY A 53 10.39 -10.03 -5.51
CA GLY A 53 10.63 -8.77 -6.20
C GLY A 53 9.37 -7.98 -6.55
N LEU A 54 8.20 -8.35 -6.01
CA LEU A 54 6.94 -7.67 -6.28
C LEU A 54 6.43 -6.93 -5.05
N GLY A 55 5.79 -5.78 -5.28
CA GLY A 55 5.16 -4.96 -4.25
C GLY A 55 3.63 -5.05 -4.27
N VAL A 56 3.02 -5.05 -3.11
CA VAL A 56 1.56 -4.94 -2.94
C VAL A 56 1.26 -3.83 -1.94
N ILE A 57 0.44 -2.86 -2.34
CA ILE A 57 -0.12 -1.89 -1.41
C ILE A 57 -1.41 -2.48 -0.81
N PHE A 58 -1.51 -2.50 0.51
CA PHE A 58 -2.69 -2.97 1.22
C PHE A 58 -3.40 -1.80 1.89
N ILE A 59 -4.67 -1.58 1.51
CA ILE A 59 -5.52 -0.51 2.06
C ILE A 59 -6.65 -1.15 2.86
N ALA A 60 -6.62 -0.94 4.17
CA ALA A 60 -7.65 -1.49 5.06
C ALA A 60 -9.01 -0.82 4.84
N GLY A 61 -10.07 -1.59 5.00
CA GLY A 61 -11.44 -1.06 5.02
C GLY A 61 -11.73 -0.37 6.34
N SER A 62 -12.28 0.84 6.25
CA SER A 62 -12.62 1.66 7.42
C SER A 62 -13.89 2.49 7.23
N GLY A 63 -14.59 2.33 6.08
CA GLY A 63 -15.65 3.27 5.68
C GLY A 63 -15.10 4.66 5.35
N TRP A 64 -13.86 4.75 4.85
CA TRP A 64 -13.10 6.00 4.64
C TRP A 64 -12.94 6.85 5.92
N ASN A 65 -13.13 6.25 7.09
CA ASN A 65 -13.15 6.90 8.39
C ASN A 65 -11.91 6.53 9.19
N ALA A 66 -11.42 7.46 10.01
CA ALA A 66 -10.41 7.21 11.02
C ALA A 66 -10.96 7.66 12.38
N PRO A 67 -10.79 6.85 13.43
CA PRO A 67 -11.18 7.27 14.78
C PRO A 67 -10.47 8.55 15.19
N LEU A 68 -11.18 9.41 15.93
CA LEU A 68 -10.60 10.61 16.51
C LEU A 68 -10.03 10.32 17.90
N GLY A 69 -8.96 11.02 18.24
CA GLY A 69 -8.36 10.94 19.57
C GLY A 69 -6.97 10.32 19.59
N TYR A 70 -6.25 10.55 20.68
CA TYR A 70 -4.85 10.16 20.83
C TYR A 70 -4.64 8.63 20.95
N ALA A 71 -5.67 7.87 21.35
CA ALA A 71 -5.63 6.42 21.47
C ALA A 71 -6.10 5.70 20.19
N ALA A 72 -6.44 6.45 19.14
CA ALA A 72 -6.91 5.87 17.89
C ALA A 72 -5.78 5.10 17.18
N LEU A 73 -6.06 3.87 16.78
CA LEU A 73 -5.13 3.11 15.95
C LEU A 73 -5.07 3.70 14.53
N PRO A 74 -3.89 3.89 13.96
CA PRO A 74 -3.76 4.34 12.60
C PRO A 74 -4.25 3.27 11.61
N LEU A 75 -4.78 3.67 10.46
CA LEU A 75 -5.35 2.73 9.47
C LEU A 75 -4.36 1.66 9.02
N LYS A 76 -3.06 1.96 8.96
CA LYS A 76 -1.99 1.02 8.63
C LYS A 76 -1.80 -0.11 9.66
N GLU A 77 -2.37 0.03 10.85
CA GLU A 77 -2.35 -0.95 11.94
C GLU A 77 -3.75 -1.56 12.19
N SER A 78 -4.65 -1.46 11.22
CA SER A 78 -5.96 -2.11 11.26
C SER A 78 -5.83 -3.63 11.48
N PRO A 79 -6.75 -4.28 12.22
CA PRO A 79 -6.78 -5.75 12.36
C PRO A 79 -6.84 -6.51 11.03
N GLN A 80 -7.28 -5.89 9.95
CA GLN A 80 -7.23 -6.48 8.61
C GLN A 80 -5.78 -6.69 8.11
N VAL A 81 -4.81 -5.94 8.62
CA VAL A 81 -3.39 -6.15 8.31
C VAL A 81 -2.95 -7.54 8.78
N ASP A 82 -3.27 -7.89 10.02
CA ASP A 82 -2.94 -9.21 10.59
C ASP A 82 -3.67 -10.35 9.87
N MET A 83 -4.83 -10.07 9.30
CA MET A 83 -5.63 -11.06 8.58
C MET A 83 -5.07 -11.38 7.18
N TYR A 84 -4.56 -10.39 6.45
CA TYR A 84 -4.21 -10.56 5.02
C TYR A 84 -2.71 -10.49 4.73
N VAL A 85 -1.96 -9.65 5.43
CA VAL A 85 -0.54 -9.42 5.14
C VAL A 85 0.31 -10.69 5.31
N PRO A 86 0.12 -11.56 6.32
CA PRO A 86 0.93 -12.77 6.47
C PRO A 86 0.92 -13.68 5.24
N SER A 87 -0.23 -13.87 4.61
CA SER A 87 -0.34 -14.71 3.39
C SER A 87 0.41 -14.10 2.20
N LEU A 88 0.38 -12.78 2.06
CA LEU A 88 1.15 -12.08 1.03
C LEU A 88 2.65 -12.18 1.26
N LEU A 89 3.11 -12.06 2.52
CA LEU A 89 4.51 -12.23 2.89
C LEU A 89 4.99 -13.67 2.64
N GLN A 90 4.15 -14.67 2.94
CA GLN A 90 4.43 -16.08 2.65
C GLN A 90 4.60 -16.31 1.14
N ALA A 91 3.83 -15.62 0.31
CA ALA A 91 3.94 -15.64 -1.15
C ALA A 91 5.13 -14.82 -1.69
N GLY A 92 5.90 -14.17 -0.82
CA GLY A 92 7.12 -13.44 -1.16
C GLY A 92 6.92 -11.98 -1.55
N TYR A 93 5.73 -11.41 -1.40
CA TYR A 93 5.48 -10.00 -1.69
C TYR A 93 6.04 -9.09 -0.59
N THR A 94 6.63 -7.95 -0.98
CA THR A 94 6.81 -6.82 -0.07
C THR A 94 5.47 -6.08 0.03
N VAL A 95 4.94 -5.92 1.25
CA VAL A 95 3.61 -5.34 1.48
C VAL A 95 3.74 -3.98 2.15
N PHE A 96 2.98 -3.00 1.63
CA PHE A 96 2.93 -1.64 2.14
C PHE A 96 1.54 -1.38 2.73
N THR A 97 1.45 -1.18 4.05
CA THR A 97 0.23 -0.75 4.73
C THR A 97 0.31 0.73 5.02
N LEU A 98 -0.77 1.49 4.82
CA LEU A 98 -0.69 2.94 4.94
C LEU A 98 -1.84 3.55 5.73
N THR A 99 -1.58 4.72 6.30
CA THR A 99 -2.60 5.63 6.81
C THR A 99 -2.82 6.73 5.77
N HIS A 100 -4.06 7.01 5.45
CA HIS A 100 -4.45 8.12 4.58
C HIS A 100 -5.33 9.11 5.36
N ARG A 101 -5.47 10.32 4.89
CA ARG A 101 -6.45 11.28 5.40
C ARG A 101 -7.85 10.69 5.25
N ALA A 102 -8.67 10.83 6.29
CA ALA A 102 -9.96 10.14 6.39
C ALA A 102 -11.02 11.04 7.01
N THR A 103 -12.29 10.66 6.82
CA THR A 103 -13.41 11.29 7.48
C THR A 103 -13.36 11.05 9.00
N PRO A 104 -13.96 11.87 9.82
CA PRO A 104 -14.72 13.10 9.49
C PRO A 104 -13.83 14.32 9.21
N THR A 105 -12.52 14.25 9.49
CA THR A 105 -11.63 15.42 9.37
C THR A 105 -11.38 15.81 7.92
N PHE A 106 -11.24 14.83 7.04
CA PHE A 106 -10.98 15.05 5.62
C PHE A 106 -12.01 14.31 4.78
N ARG A 107 -12.39 14.92 3.66
CA ARG A 107 -13.38 14.40 2.71
C ARG A 107 -12.69 14.00 1.40
N TYR A 108 -13.43 13.39 0.50
CA TYR A 108 -12.99 13.19 -0.87
C TYR A 108 -12.62 14.55 -1.51
N PRO A 109 -11.51 14.65 -2.27
CA PRO A 109 -10.67 13.56 -2.75
C PRO A 109 -9.48 13.19 -1.85
N ALA A 110 -9.35 13.72 -0.63
CA ALA A 110 -8.16 13.56 0.20
C ALA A 110 -7.70 12.10 0.39
N PRO A 111 -8.59 11.11 0.66
CA PRO A 111 -8.16 9.72 0.76
C PRO A 111 -7.53 9.19 -0.54
N LEU A 112 -8.07 9.58 -1.70
CA LEU A 112 -7.55 9.17 -3.01
C LEU A 112 -6.20 9.82 -3.31
N GLU A 113 -6.05 11.13 -3.06
CA GLU A 113 -4.78 11.86 -3.24
C GLU A 113 -3.65 11.21 -2.44
N ASP A 114 -3.93 10.83 -1.19
CA ASP A 114 -2.94 10.21 -0.32
C ASP A 114 -2.52 8.83 -0.80
N VAL A 115 -3.46 7.97 -1.21
CA VAL A 115 -3.10 6.64 -1.72
C VAL A 115 -2.40 6.73 -3.07
N GLN A 116 -2.74 7.72 -3.92
CA GLN A 116 -1.98 8.02 -5.13
C GLN A 116 -0.55 8.47 -4.80
N ARG A 117 -0.40 9.36 -3.82
CA ARG A 117 0.91 9.80 -3.35
C ARG A 117 1.74 8.64 -2.80
N ALA A 118 1.14 7.74 -2.03
CA ALA A 118 1.81 6.55 -1.50
C ALA A 118 2.31 5.62 -2.63
N VAL A 119 1.49 5.35 -3.64
CA VAL A 119 1.90 4.54 -4.82
C VAL A 119 3.08 5.20 -5.55
N ARG A 120 3.03 6.51 -5.79
CA ARG A 120 4.12 7.27 -6.41
C ARG A 120 5.40 7.19 -5.59
N PHE A 121 5.29 7.36 -4.26
CA PHE A 121 6.42 7.26 -3.34
C PHE A 121 7.06 5.86 -3.36
N ILE A 122 6.24 4.80 -3.30
CA ILE A 122 6.71 3.42 -3.37
C ILE A 122 7.43 3.17 -4.69
N ARG A 123 6.86 3.62 -5.81
CA ARG A 123 7.47 3.47 -7.14
C ARG A 123 8.78 4.24 -7.29
N HIS A 124 8.82 5.47 -6.80
CA HIS A 124 10.05 6.28 -6.79
C HIS A 124 11.17 5.62 -5.98
N ASN A 125 10.83 4.95 -4.88
CA ASN A 125 11.76 4.30 -3.96
C ASN A 125 11.84 2.78 -4.18
N ALA A 126 11.45 2.25 -5.33
CA ALA A 126 11.34 0.82 -5.59
C ALA A 126 12.67 0.07 -5.36
N ALA A 127 13.80 0.67 -5.71
CA ALA A 127 15.13 0.11 -5.46
C ALA A 127 15.42 -0.07 -3.96
N ARG A 128 15.04 0.90 -3.12
CA ARG A 128 15.13 0.82 -1.65
C ARG A 128 14.33 -0.35 -1.10
N PHE A 129 13.17 -0.61 -1.67
CA PHE A 129 12.25 -1.67 -1.23
C PHE A 129 12.51 -3.02 -1.90
N ALA A 130 13.50 -3.09 -2.79
CA ALA A 130 13.86 -4.27 -3.59
C ALA A 130 12.66 -4.85 -4.36
N ILE A 131 11.85 -3.98 -5.00
CA ILE A 131 10.71 -4.34 -5.82
C ILE A 131 10.84 -3.79 -7.25
N ASP A 132 10.12 -4.42 -8.18
CA ASP A 132 9.98 -3.92 -9.55
C ASP A 132 8.96 -2.77 -9.61
N PRO A 133 9.36 -1.53 -9.97
CA PRO A 133 8.44 -0.39 -10.03
C PRO A 133 7.35 -0.54 -11.09
N ALA A 134 7.55 -1.37 -12.11
CA ALA A 134 6.56 -1.63 -13.15
C ALA A 134 5.47 -2.63 -12.70
N ARG A 135 5.70 -3.38 -11.62
CA ARG A 135 4.82 -4.46 -11.17
C ARG A 135 4.38 -4.27 -9.72
N LEU A 136 3.59 -3.21 -9.49
CA LEU A 136 3.00 -2.89 -8.21
C LEU A 136 1.49 -3.17 -8.25
N GLY A 137 1.04 -4.07 -7.39
CA GLY A 137 -0.37 -4.41 -7.22
C GLY A 137 -0.99 -3.74 -6.00
N GLY A 138 -2.33 -3.83 -5.90
CA GLY A 138 -3.07 -3.36 -4.73
C GLY A 138 -4.07 -4.40 -4.23
N MET A 139 -4.28 -4.40 -2.93
CA MET A 139 -5.34 -5.18 -2.29
C MET A 139 -6.04 -4.32 -1.25
N GLY A 140 -7.36 -4.44 -1.16
CA GLY A 140 -8.11 -3.71 -0.15
C GLY A 140 -9.46 -4.36 0.16
N GLY A 141 -10.03 -3.98 1.31
CA GLY A 141 -11.36 -4.39 1.74
C GLY A 141 -12.31 -3.20 1.86
N SER A 142 -13.61 -3.34 1.51
CA SER A 142 -14.63 -2.30 1.68
C SER A 142 -14.17 -0.95 1.08
N SER A 143 -14.11 0.13 1.87
CA SER A 143 -13.59 1.43 1.43
C SER A 143 -12.15 1.39 0.91
N GLY A 144 -11.30 0.53 1.47
CA GLY A 144 -9.95 0.31 0.93
C GLY A 144 -9.97 -0.39 -0.43
N ALA A 145 -10.95 -1.28 -0.67
CA ALA A 145 -11.19 -1.89 -1.96
C ALA A 145 -11.65 -0.86 -3.01
N HIS A 146 -12.48 0.10 -2.62
CA HIS A 146 -12.83 1.24 -3.47
C HIS A 146 -11.59 2.02 -3.89
N LEU A 147 -10.71 2.39 -2.94
CA LEU A 147 -9.50 3.14 -3.24
C LEU A 147 -8.52 2.38 -4.15
N VAL A 148 -8.32 1.06 -3.95
CA VAL A 148 -7.46 0.28 -4.88
C VAL A 148 -8.10 0.11 -6.26
N SER A 149 -9.43 0.09 -6.35
CA SER A 149 -10.14 0.08 -7.64
C SER A 149 -9.91 1.38 -8.40
N LEU A 150 -10.00 2.53 -7.73
CA LEU A 150 -9.68 3.83 -8.33
C LEU A 150 -8.22 3.89 -8.80
N LEU A 151 -7.26 3.42 -7.99
CA LEU A 151 -5.85 3.35 -8.38
C LEU A 151 -5.58 2.47 -9.60
N ALA A 152 -6.41 1.46 -9.84
CA ALA A 152 -6.27 0.56 -10.99
C ALA A 152 -6.97 1.08 -12.26
N THR A 153 -8.04 1.86 -12.12
CA THR A 153 -8.91 2.28 -13.22
C THR A 153 -8.69 3.71 -13.69
N LEU A 154 -8.32 4.61 -12.77
CA LEU A 154 -8.04 6.00 -13.14
C LEU A 154 -6.71 6.12 -13.90
N ASP A 155 -6.62 7.16 -14.73
CA ASP A 155 -5.33 7.59 -15.26
C ASP A 155 -4.51 8.18 -14.11
N GLY A 156 -3.51 7.44 -13.69
CA GLY A 156 -2.65 7.82 -12.58
C GLY A 156 -1.35 8.48 -13.03
N ALA A 157 -1.28 9.04 -14.24
CA ALA A 157 -0.06 9.66 -14.76
C ALA A 157 0.53 10.67 -13.78
N GLY A 158 1.86 10.70 -13.70
CA GLY A 158 2.56 11.70 -12.92
C GLY A 158 2.69 13.01 -13.70
N GLU A 159 2.96 14.10 -12.99
CA GLU A 159 3.27 15.41 -13.59
C GLU A 159 4.76 15.52 -13.85
N ALA A 160 5.18 15.41 -15.11
CA ALA A 160 6.61 15.35 -15.48
C ALA A 160 7.40 16.59 -15.07
N SER A 161 6.76 17.75 -14.98
CA SER A 161 7.36 19.03 -14.60
C SER A 161 7.33 19.33 -13.11
N ASP A 162 6.69 18.46 -12.28
CA ASP A 162 6.60 18.68 -10.84
C ASP A 162 7.99 18.74 -10.20
N PRO A 163 8.27 19.75 -9.35
CA PRO A 163 9.55 19.84 -8.66
C PRO A 163 9.84 18.64 -7.74
N ASP A 164 8.81 17.99 -7.18
CA ASP A 164 8.97 16.77 -6.40
C ASP A 164 9.03 15.55 -7.33
N PRO A 165 10.17 14.83 -7.38
CA PRO A 165 10.33 13.68 -8.27
C PRO A 165 9.37 12.54 -7.98
N VAL A 166 8.79 12.48 -6.78
CA VAL A 166 7.76 11.49 -6.43
C VAL A 166 6.48 11.75 -7.24
N ASN A 167 6.08 13.00 -7.42
CA ASN A 167 4.88 13.36 -8.18
C ASN A 167 5.01 13.10 -9.68
N ARG A 168 6.23 12.93 -10.19
CA ARG A 168 6.49 12.54 -11.59
C ARG A 168 6.16 11.07 -11.86
N GLN A 169 6.04 10.23 -10.80
CA GLN A 169 5.73 8.81 -10.94
C GLN A 169 4.24 8.58 -11.20
N SER A 170 3.91 7.50 -11.91
CA SER A 170 2.52 7.07 -12.06
C SER A 170 1.97 6.51 -10.74
N ALA A 171 0.71 6.85 -10.42
CA ALA A 171 -0.03 6.26 -9.31
C ALA A 171 -0.83 5.00 -9.72
N LYS A 172 -0.83 4.63 -11.01
CA LYS A 172 -1.63 3.51 -11.52
C LYS A 172 -1.09 2.17 -11.06
N LEU A 173 -1.96 1.31 -10.58
CA LEU A 173 -1.63 -0.09 -10.25
C LEU A 173 -1.78 -0.99 -11.49
N GLN A 174 -0.98 -2.07 -11.58
CA GLN A 174 -1.06 -3.06 -12.64
C GLN A 174 -2.16 -4.09 -12.40
N CYS A 175 -2.50 -4.34 -11.15
CA CYS A 175 -3.60 -5.21 -10.76
C CYS A 175 -4.18 -4.76 -9.42
N ALA A 176 -5.44 -5.09 -9.16
CA ALA A 176 -6.10 -4.84 -7.89
C ALA A 176 -6.97 -6.03 -7.48
N VAL A 177 -6.93 -6.35 -6.18
CA VAL A 177 -7.86 -7.28 -5.54
C VAL A 177 -8.78 -6.46 -4.65
N ALA A 178 -9.99 -6.21 -5.14
CA ALA A 178 -11.00 -5.40 -4.47
C ALA A 178 -12.04 -6.30 -3.78
N ARG A 179 -11.92 -6.45 -2.45
CA ARG A 179 -12.82 -7.30 -1.68
C ARG A 179 -13.98 -6.48 -1.12
N ALA A 180 -15.21 -6.81 -1.53
CA ALA A 180 -16.45 -6.13 -1.12
C ALA A 180 -16.36 -4.60 -1.34
N ALA A 181 -15.87 -4.18 -2.50
CA ALA A 181 -15.76 -2.77 -2.85
C ALA A 181 -17.14 -2.15 -3.10
N PRO A 182 -17.45 -1.00 -2.53
CA PRO A 182 -18.56 -0.17 -3.00
C PRO A 182 -18.14 0.50 -4.31
N THR A 183 -18.52 -0.12 -5.44
CA THR A 183 -18.12 0.33 -6.79
C THR A 183 -19.08 1.33 -7.40
N ASP A 184 -20.26 1.49 -6.82
CA ASP A 184 -21.26 2.47 -7.22
C ASP A 184 -21.85 3.16 -5.99
N LEU A 185 -21.32 4.34 -5.68
CA LEU A 185 -21.77 5.12 -4.52
C LEU A 185 -23.18 5.71 -4.71
N THR A 186 -23.68 5.79 -5.96
CA THR A 186 -25.02 6.30 -6.25
C THR A 186 -26.14 5.37 -5.79
N HIS A 187 -25.82 4.09 -5.58
CA HIS A 187 -26.74 3.07 -5.06
C HIS A 187 -26.62 2.83 -3.55
N MET A 188 -25.78 3.58 -2.86
CA MET A 188 -25.67 3.51 -1.40
C MET A 188 -26.81 4.30 -0.75
N ASN A 189 -27.65 3.62 0.01
CA ASN A 189 -28.75 4.22 0.76
C ASN A 189 -28.48 4.20 2.27
N ALA A 190 -29.43 4.72 3.07
CA ALA A 190 -29.30 4.79 4.53
C ALA A 190 -28.98 3.44 5.21
N THR A 191 -29.41 2.32 4.61
CA THR A 191 -29.17 0.96 5.12
C THR A 191 -27.84 0.38 4.63
N LEU A 192 -27.40 0.75 3.42
CA LEU A 192 -26.21 0.22 2.75
C LEU A 192 -24.99 1.15 2.83
N GLY A 193 -24.87 1.95 3.85
CA GLY A 193 -23.68 2.78 4.07
C GLY A 193 -23.80 4.22 3.58
N GLY A 194 -24.99 4.70 3.22
CA GLY A 194 -25.23 6.09 2.82
C GLY A 194 -24.66 7.13 3.80
N PRO A 195 -24.75 6.94 5.13
CA PRO A 195 -24.10 7.86 6.08
C PRO A 195 -22.58 7.96 5.91
N LEU A 196 -21.90 6.87 5.57
CA LEU A 196 -20.44 6.86 5.31
C LEU A 196 -20.11 7.61 4.02
N VAL A 197 -20.93 7.42 2.98
CA VAL A 197 -20.79 8.17 1.71
C VAL A 197 -21.07 9.65 1.93
N SER A 198 -22.08 9.98 2.74
CA SER A 198 -22.37 11.38 3.11
C SER A 198 -21.20 12.05 3.81
N LEU A 199 -20.51 11.35 4.72
CA LEU A 199 -19.29 11.82 5.36
C LEU A 199 -18.17 12.00 4.34
N LEU A 200 -17.97 11.00 3.47
CA LEU A 200 -16.91 11.02 2.46
C LEU A 200 -17.06 12.21 1.51
N LEU A 201 -18.24 12.42 0.99
CA LEU A 201 -18.53 13.49 0.01
C LEU A 201 -18.79 14.84 0.68
N GLY A 202 -19.09 14.87 1.96
CA GLY A 202 -19.44 16.08 2.69
C GLY A 202 -20.82 16.64 2.33
N ALA A 203 -21.65 15.82 1.71
CA ALA A 203 -23.02 16.14 1.32
C ALA A 203 -23.97 15.14 1.95
N ARG A 204 -25.17 15.57 2.33
CA ARG A 204 -26.21 14.65 2.78
C ARG A 204 -26.66 13.81 1.60
N VAL A 205 -26.36 12.52 1.65
CA VAL A 205 -26.78 11.55 0.64
C VAL A 205 -28.07 10.91 1.12
N ASP A 206 -29.17 11.32 0.54
CA ASP A 206 -30.49 10.74 0.72
C ASP A 206 -31.11 10.43 -0.65
N ASP A 207 -32.29 9.86 -0.67
CA ASP A 207 -32.96 9.47 -1.93
C ASP A 207 -33.30 10.69 -2.83
N ALA A 208 -33.24 11.90 -2.29
CA ALA A 208 -33.47 13.16 -3.03
C ALA A 208 -32.16 13.77 -3.55
N THR A 209 -30.99 13.26 -3.14
CA THR A 209 -29.70 13.81 -3.57
C THR A 209 -29.49 13.56 -5.06
N PRO A 210 -29.20 14.61 -5.87
CA PRO A 210 -28.95 14.41 -7.29
C PRO A 210 -27.75 13.51 -7.55
N LYS A 211 -27.99 12.30 -8.05
CA LYS A 211 -26.97 11.27 -8.34
C LYS A 211 -26.07 11.65 -9.53
N ASN A 212 -26.34 12.75 -10.19
CA ASN A 212 -25.54 13.33 -11.26
C ASN A 212 -24.65 14.50 -10.78
N SER A 213 -24.62 14.78 -9.47
CA SER A 213 -23.71 15.78 -8.92
C SER A 213 -22.25 15.44 -9.19
N ILE A 214 -21.40 16.46 -9.19
CA ILE A 214 -19.98 16.28 -9.48
C ILE A 214 -19.30 15.40 -8.42
N GLU A 215 -19.74 15.49 -7.17
CA GLU A 215 -19.23 14.72 -6.04
C GLU A 215 -19.40 13.21 -6.27
N TYR A 216 -20.55 12.80 -6.79
CA TYR A 216 -20.81 11.39 -7.12
C TYR A 216 -20.05 10.92 -8.35
N LYS A 217 -19.83 11.78 -9.34
CA LYS A 217 -19.17 11.41 -10.59
C LYS A 217 -17.67 11.26 -10.47
N THR A 218 -17.09 11.92 -9.46
CA THR A 218 -15.64 11.96 -9.24
C THR A 218 -15.17 11.05 -8.10
N ALA A 219 -16.07 10.52 -7.30
CA ALA A 219 -15.81 9.55 -6.23
C ALA A 219 -16.09 8.12 -6.71
#